data_7f2d008fe1a38c458ac003d420ec01c9
#
_entry.id   7f2d008fe1a38c458ac003d420ec01c9
#
_cell.length_a   1.000
_cell.length_b   1.000
_cell.length_c   1.000
_cell.angle_alpha   90.00
_cell.angle_beta   90.00
_cell.angle_gamma   90.00
#
_symmetry.space_group_name_H-M   'P 1'
#
loop_
_entity.id
_entity.type
_entity.pdbx_description
1 polymer ?
#
loop_
_entity_poly.entity_id
_entity_poly.type
_entity_poly.pdbx_seq_one_letter_code
_entity_poly.pdbx_strand_id
1 'polypeptide(L)'
;MSVSRRELFTKFLGGKTAQKFIAPPYFCGEFNCVDCEAPCVSACDRELLSLENERVNFKFKSLGCNFCKECALACEEAGREVLNLKFTAKIEAKIFIDVHSCLAWNGTICCSCQDVCKFRAIDFLGVFRPSINQKCTGCAQCMEVCFANSIKMEAL
;
A
#
# COMPACT_ATOMS: atom_id res chain seq x y z
N MET A 1 21.23 46.51 -10.56
CA MET A 1 20.26 45.44 -10.82
C MET A 1 19.88 44.86 -9.47
N SER A 2 18.71 45.22 -8.93
CA SER A 2 18.27 44.82 -7.59
C SER A 2 17.48 43.53 -7.67
N VAL A 3 18.01 42.47 -7.13
CA VAL A 3 17.31 41.19 -7.01
C VAL A 3 16.27 41.33 -5.89
N SER A 4 15.01 41.14 -6.20
CA SER A 4 13.91 41.28 -5.25
C SER A 4 13.98 40.24 -4.18
N ARG A 5 13.79 40.66 -2.90
CA ARG A 5 13.74 39.77 -1.73
C ARG A 5 12.68 38.66 -1.84
N ARG A 6 11.71 38.77 -2.72
CA ARG A 6 10.68 37.75 -2.96
C ARG A 6 11.20 36.54 -3.77
N GLU A 7 12.20 36.71 -4.63
CA GLU A 7 12.76 35.61 -5.43
C GLU A 7 13.69 34.70 -4.60
N LEU A 8 14.24 35.18 -3.49
CA LEU A 8 15.07 34.36 -2.60
C LEU A 8 14.25 33.37 -1.76
N PHE A 9 13.00 33.69 -1.43
CA PHE A 9 12.14 32.82 -0.63
C PHE A 9 11.55 31.66 -1.42
N THR A 10 11.33 31.81 -2.72
CA THR A 10 10.79 30.72 -3.57
C THR A 10 11.79 29.62 -3.89
N LYS A 11 13.10 29.90 -3.80
CA LYS A 11 14.16 28.89 -3.97
C LYS A 11 14.37 27.95 -2.76
N PHE A 12 13.94 28.37 -1.56
CA PHE A 12 14.10 27.56 -0.34
C PHE A 12 12.89 26.65 -0.05
N LEU A 13 11.76 26.83 -0.73
CA LEU A 13 10.55 26.01 -0.56
C LEU A 13 10.37 24.93 -1.64
N GLY A 14 11.39 24.70 -2.46
CA GLY A 14 11.50 23.55 -3.34
C GLY A 14 11.85 22.28 -2.58
N GLY A 15 11.18 22.00 -1.46
CA GLY A 15 11.16 20.68 -0.86
C GLY A 15 10.58 19.73 -1.91
N LYS A 16 11.41 18.87 -2.53
CA LYS A 16 10.94 17.68 -3.22
C LYS A 16 10.00 17.00 -2.21
N THR A 17 8.69 17.06 -2.44
CA THR A 17 7.73 16.23 -1.73
C THR A 17 8.24 14.81 -1.92
N ALA A 18 8.80 14.22 -0.87
CA ALA A 18 9.24 12.84 -0.88
C ALA A 18 8.00 12.04 -1.29
N GLN A 19 8.05 11.48 -2.50
CA GLN A 19 6.92 10.74 -3.05
C GLN A 19 6.67 9.58 -2.10
N LYS A 20 5.54 9.63 -1.42
CA LYS A 20 5.15 8.60 -0.45
C LYS A 20 5.03 7.28 -1.20
N PHE A 21 5.81 6.33 -0.78
CA PHE A 21 6.04 5.08 -1.45
C PHE A 21 5.54 3.93 -0.54
N ILE A 22 4.88 2.95 -1.12
CA ILE A 22 4.40 1.76 -0.40
C ILE A 22 5.19 0.56 -0.89
N ALA A 23 6.00 -0.03 -0.01
CA ALA A 23 6.75 -1.22 -0.32
C ALA A 23 5.82 -2.42 -0.55
N PRO A 24 6.01 -3.17 -1.65
CA PRO A 24 5.25 -4.39 -1.91
C PRO A 24 5.59 -5.51 -0.92
N PRO A 25 4.86 -6.65 -0.92
CA PRO A 25 5.19 -7.78 -0.07
C PRO A 25 6.55 -8.38 -0.46
N TYR A 26 7.20 -9.04 0.48
CA TYR A 26 8.51 -9.68 0.29
C TYR A 26 9.65 -8.70 0.01
N PHE A 27 9.52 -7.44 0.37
CA PHE A 27 10.52 -6.41 0.13
C PHE A 27 11.71 -6.55 1.08
N CYS A 28 12.93 -6.47 0.51
CA CYS A 28 14.18 -6.63 1.27
C CYS A 28 14.61 -5.41 2.09
N GLY A 29 13.96 -4.25 1.90
CA GLY A 29 14.34 -2.99 2.56
C GLY A 29 15.12 -2.03 1.66
N GLU A 30 15.68 -2.52 0.55
CA GLU A 30 16.46 -1.71 -0.39
C GLU A 30 16.00 -1.90 -1.82
N PHE A 31 16.08 -0.83 -2.64
CA PHE A 31 15.75 -0.89 -4.06
C PHE A 31 16.99 -1.06 -4.92
N ASN A 32 16.93 -2.01 -5.83
CA ASN A 32 17.89 -2.24 -6.90
C ASN A 32 17.13 -2.52 -8.21
N CYS A 33 16.28 -1.54 -8.61
CA CYS A 33 15.46 -1.66 -9.82
C CYS A 33 16.00 -0.81 -10.98
N VAL A 34 17.21 -0.25 -10.87
CA VAL A 34 17.88 0.48 -11.95
C VAL A 34 18.10 -0.49 -13.12
N ASP A 35 17.77 -0.06 -14.34
CA ASP A 35 17.87 -0.87 -15.57
C ASP A 35 17.13 -2.22 -15.49
N CYS A 36 16.08 -2.32 -14.66
CA CYS A 36 15.26 -3.50 -14.55
C CYS A 36 13.99 -3.35 -15.40
N GLU A 37 13.65 -4.34 -16.21
CA GLU A 37 12.40 -4.39 -16.97
C GLU A 37 11.16 -4.58 -16.12
N ALA A 38 11.34 -4.70 -14.78
CA ALA A 38 10.30 -4.87 -13.78
C ALA A 38 9.34 -6.06 -14.04
N PRO A 39 9.84 -7.29 -14.24
CA PRO A 39 9.00 -8.45 -14.49
C PRO A 39 8.04 -8.74 -13.32
N CYS A 40 8.35 -8.29 -12.11
CA CYS A 40 7.46 -8.39 -10.96
C CYS A 40 6.14 -7.61 -11.15
N VAL A 41 6.16 -6.53 -11.94
CA VAL A 41 4.96 -5.76 -12.29
C VAL A 41 4.08 -6.57 -13.23
N SER A 42 4.67 -7.14 -14.28
CA SER A 42 3.95 -7.97 -15.28
C SER A 42 3.43 -9.27 -14.69
N ALA A 43 4.14 -9.85 -13.71
CA ALA A 43 3.73 -11.09 -13.03
C ALA A 43 2.55 -10.89 -12.04
N CYS A 44 2.18 -9.64 -11.73
CA CYS A 44 1.08 -9.38 -10.83
C CYS A 44 -0.27 -9.41 -11.56
N ASP A 45 -1.00 -10.51 -11.47
CA ASP A 45 -2.34 -10.70 -12.06
C ASP A 45 -3.40 -9.71 -11.56
N ARG A 46 -3.15 -9.07 -10.42
CA ARG A 46 -4.02 -8.07 -9.79
C ARG A 46 -3.61 -6.63 -10.08
N GLU A 47 -2.58 -6.43 -10.88
CA GLU A 47 -2.05 -5.12 -11.27
C GLU A 47 -1.75 -4.17 -10.09
N LEU A 48 -1.26 -4.71 -9.00
CA LEU A 48 -0.99 -3.97 -7.77
C LEU A 48 0.37 -3.30 -7.73
N LEU A 49 1.24 -3.58 -8.70
CA LEU A 49 2.60 -3.08 -8.74
C LEU A 49 2.80 -2.12 -9.90
N SER A 50 3.62 -1.11 -9.68
CA SER A 50 4.12 -0.19 -10.71
C SER A 50 5.59 0.11 -10.48
N LEU A 51 6.35 0.35 -11.55
CA LEU A 51 7.71 0.85 -11.44
C LEU A 51 7.68 2.38 -11.57
N GLU A 52 8.16 3.08 -10.55
CA GLU A 52 8.19 4.54 -10.50
C GLU A 52 9.52 5.00 -9.92
N ASN A 53 10.23 5.86 -10.65
CA ASN A 53 11.53 6.37 -10.21
C ASN A 53 12.49 5.25 -9.77
N GLU A 54 12.60 4.20 -10.60
CA GLU A 54 13.45 3.03 -10.34
C GLU A 54 13.13 2.29 -9.04
N ARG A 55 11.86 2.33 -8.61
CA ARG A 55 11.35 1.65 -7.41
C ARG A 55 10.04 0.97 -7.73
N VAL A 56 9.91 -0.28 -7.34
CA VAL A 56 8.64 -0.97 -7.40
C VAL A 56 7.74 -0.47 -6.27
N ASN A 57 6.54 0.01 -6.62
CA ASN A 57 5.58 0.62 -5.72
C ASN A 57 4.28 -0.19 -5.71
N PHE A 58 3.70 -0.40 -4.53
CA PHE A 58 2.40 -1.03 -4.39
C PHE A 58 1.28 0.01 -4.51
N LYS A 59 0.31 -0.26 -5.38
CA LYS A 59 -0.86 0.59 -5.57
C LYS A 59 -2.13 -0.25 -5.60
N PHE A 60 -3.02 -0.02 -4.65
CA PHE A 60 -4.37 -0.59 -4.70
C PHE A 60 -5.16 0.03 -5.86
N LYS A 61 -5.75 -0.81 -6.71
CA LYS A 61 -6.69 -0.39 -7.77
C LYS A 61 -8.11 -0.87 -7.47
N SER A 62 -8.35 -2.16 -7.58
CA SER A 62 -9.66 -2.78 -7.39
C SER A 62 -9.61 -4.06 -6.57
N LEU A 63 -8.56 -4.85 -6.71
CA LEU A 63 -8.37 -6.11 -6.00
C LEU A 63 -7.27 -5.98 -4.95
N GLY A 64 -7.41 -6.61 -3.80
CA GLY A 64 -6.37 -6.68 -2.78
C GLY A 64 -5.33 -7.76 -3.08
N CYS A 65 -4.16 -7.71 -2.45
CA CYS A 65 -3.10 -8.71 -2.61
C CYS A 65 -3.50 -10.05 -1.96
N ASN A 66 -3.32 -11.14 -2.69
CA ASN A 66 -3.54 -12.51 -2.20
C ASN A 66 -2.26 -13.19 -1.72
N PHE A 67 -1.11 -12.52 -1.82
CA PHE A 67 0.21 -13.06 -1.50
C PHE A 67 0.58 -14.30 -2.33
N CYS A 68 0.25 -14.32 -3.62
CA CYS A 68 0.51 -15.42 -4.56
C CYS A 68 2.01 -15.72 -4.78
N LYS A 69 2.91 -14.81 -4.39
CA LYS A 69 4.37 -14.89 -4.52
C LYS A 69 4.94 -14.62 -5.91
N GLU A 70 4.14 -14.56 -6.95
CA GLU A 70 4.60 -14.42 -8.34
C GLU A 70 5.54 -13.22 -8.55
N CYS A 71 5.27 -12.09 -7.90
CA CYS A 71 6.12 -10.91 -7.98
C CYS A 71 7.53 -11.14 -7.40
N ALA A 72 7.65 -11.95 -6.33
CA ALA A 72 8.94 -12.27 -5.74
C ALA A 72 9.70 -13.27 -6.59
N LEU A 73 9.02 -14.28 -7.13
CA LEU A 73 9.61 -15.27 -8.03
C LEU A 73 10.14 -14.60 -9.31
N ALA A 74 9.34 -13.74 -9.94
CA ALA A 74 9.77 -13.01 -11.14
C ALA A 74 10.94 -12.05 -10.86
N CYS A 75 11.04 -11.47 -9.66
CA CYS A 75 12.16 -10.64 -9.26
C CYS A 75 13.44 -11.48 -9.08
N GLU A 76 13.35 -12.66 -8.50
CA GLU A 76 14.46 -13.60 -8.31
C GLU A 76 14.95 -14.15 -9.65
N GLU A 77 14.05 -14.55 -10.56
CA GLU A 77 14.38 -15.00 -11.92
C GLU A 77 15.12 -13.93 -12.74
N ALA A 78 14.81 -12.66 -12.52
CA ALA A 78 15.51 -11.52 -13.12
C ALA A 78 16.89 -11.23 -12.49
N GLY A 79 17.35 -12.06 -11.56
CA GLY A 79 18.61 -11.86 -10.84
C GLY A 79 18.60 -10.64 -9.91
N ARG A 80 17.41 -10.19 -9.49
CA ARG A 80 17.21 -9.10 -8.52
C ARG A 80 16.75 -9.68 -7.18
N GLU A 81 17.14 -9.07 -6.09
CA GLU A 81 16.76 -9.51 -4.74
C GLU A 81 15.87 -8.50 -4.00
N VAL A 82 15.26 -7.57 -4.75
CA VAL A 82 14.40 -6.52 -4.18
C VAL A 82 13.15 -7.11 -3.54
N LEU A 83 12.53 -8.09 -4.21
CA LEU A 83 11.44 -8.90 -3.67
C LEU A 83 11.94 -10.34 -3.56
N ASN A 84 11.95 -10.89 -2.34
CA ASN A 84 12.45 -12.23 -2.11
C ASN A 84 11.62 -12.94 -1.02
N LEU A 85 11.31 -14.21 -1.22
CA LEU A 85 10.50 -15.02 -0.32
C LEU A 85 11.11 -15.23 1.08
N LYS A 86 12.38 -14.88 1.28
CA LYS A 86 13.03 -14.85 2.59
C LYS A 86 12.46 -13.75 3.51
N PHE A 87 11.84 -12.71 2.91
CA PHE A 87 11.27 -11.59 3.64
C PHE A 87 9.78 -11.78 3.91
N THR A 88 9.25 -10.99 4.82
CA THR A 88 7.88 -11.12 5.30
C THR A 88 6.86 -10.80 4.20
N ALA A 89 5.80 -11.60 4.13
CA ALA A 89 4.63 -11.35 3.29
C ALA A 89 3.78 -10.21 3.89
N LYS A 90 4.32 -8.98 3.88
CA LYS A 90 3.68 -7.79 4.42
C LYS A 90 3.88 -6.62 3.47
N ILE A 91 2.85 -5.82 3.29
CA ILE A 91 2.90 -4.57 2.55
C ILE A 91 3.07 -3.44 3.57
N GLU A 92 4.10 -2.63 3.42
CA GLU A 92 4.46 -1.58 4.37
C GLU A 92 3.60 -0.34 4.14
N ALA A 93 2.36 -0.44 4.60
CA ALA A 93 1.38 0.62 4.52
C ALA A 93 0.53 0.70 5.79
N LYS A 94 0.08 1.90 6.10
CA LYS A 94 -0.93 2.13 7.13
C LYS A 94 -2.31 1.99 6.51
N ILE A 95 -3.08 1.00 6.98
CA ILE A 95 -4.50 0.85 6.65
C ILE A 95 -5.32 1.46 7.79
N PHE A 96 -6.30 2.28 7.46
CA PHE A 96 -7.18 2.89 8.45
C PHE A 96 -8.61 3.02 7.92
N ILE A 97 -9.56 3.21 8.84
CA ILE A 97 -10.97 3.36 8.53
C ILE A 97 -11.36 4.83 8.73
N ASP A 98 -11.86 5.45 7.67
CA ASP A 98 -12.51 6.76 7.76
C ASP A 98 -13.87 6.59 8.43
N VAL A 99 -13.97 7.06 9.68
CA VAL A 99 -15.17 6.91 10.52
C VAL A 99 -16.37 7.68 9.97
N HIS A 100 -16.13 8.75 9.22
CA HIS A 100 -17.20 9.58 8.67
C HIS A 100 -17.94 8.90 7.51
N SER A 101 -17.25 8.11 6.73
CA SER A 101 -17.82 7.38 5.59
C SER A 101 -18.15 5.91 5.88
N CYS A 102 -17.65 5.34 6.98
CA CYS A 102 -17.89 3.95 7.33
C CYS A 102 -19.34 3.68 7.75
N LEU A 103 -20.02 2.77 7.06
CA LEU A 103 -21.41 2.40 7.36
C LEU A 103 -21.59 1.92 8.80
N ALA A 104 -20.69 1.06 9.29
CA ALA A 104 -20.79 0.56 10.67
C ALA A 104 -20.57 1.65 11.71
N TRP A 105 -19.67 2.60 11.49
CA TRP A 105 -19.51 3.76 12.37
C TRP A 105 -20.73 4.69 12.38
N ASN A 106 -21.52 4.68 11.28
CA ASN A 106 -22.73 5.48 11.12
C ASN A 106 -24.02 4.69 11.40
N GLY A 107 -23.94 3.62 12.18
CA GLY A 107 -25.10 2.91 12.70
C GLY A 107 -25.75 1.91 11.74
N THR A 108 -25.14 1.61 10.60
CA THR A 108 -25.60 0.58 9.68
C THR A 108 -24.85 -0.73 9.95
N ILE A 109 -25.54 -1.85 10.05
CA ILE A 109 -24.88 -3.16 10.21
C ILE A 109 -24.09 -3.48 8.95
N CYS A 110 -22.77 -3.54 9.08
CA CYS A 110 -21.85 -3.86 7.99
C CYS A 110 -20.59 -4.50 8.57
N CYS A 111 -20.25 -5.72 8.14
CA CYS A 111 -19.08 -6.48 8.58
C CYS A 111 -18.21 -7.00 7.41
N SER A 112 -18.50 -6.62 6.16
CA SER A 112 -17.82 -7.13 4.95
C SER A 112 -16.29 -7.11 5.03
N CYS A 113 -15.72 -6.05 5.62
CA CYS A 113 -14.27 -5.94 5.78
C CYS A 113 -13.69 -6.97 6.77
N GLN A 114 -14.44 -7.34 7.81
CA GLN A 114 -14.05 -8.37 8.77
C GLN A 114 -14.13 -9.75 8.13
N ASP A 115 -15.20 -10.02 7.38
CA ASP A 115 -15.47 -11.33 6.76
C ASP A 115 -14.39 -11.72 5.76
N VAL A 116 -13.83 -10.75 5.00
CA VAL A 116 -12.78 -10.99 4.02
C VAL A 116 -11.38 -11.06 4.64
N CYS A 117 -11.21 -10.60 5.88
CA CYS A 117 -9.90 -10.47 6.50
C CYS A 117 -9.34 -11.81 6.97
N LYS A 118 -8.53 -12.46 6.15
CA LYS A 118 -7.86 -13.74 6.48
C LYS A 118 -6.94 -13.66 7.70
N PHE A 119 -6.42 -12.47 8.01
CA PHE A 119 -5.50 -12.22 9.12
C PHE A 119 -6.22 -11.88 10.43
N ARG A 120 -7.56 -11.79 10.42
CA ARG A 120 -8.36 -11.36 11.57
C ARG A 120 -7.82 -10.05 12.17
N ALA A 121 -7.53 -9.10 11.29
CA ALA A 121 -6.96 -7.82 11.65
C ALA A 121 -8.01 -6.71 11.84
N ILE A 122 -9.31 -7.07 11.81
CA ILE A 122 -10.40 -6.13 12.00
C ILE A 122 -11.24 -6.58 13.16
N ASP A 123 -11.25 -5.76 14.21
CA ASP A 123 -12.02 -5.97 15.42
C ASP A 123 -13.23 -5.03 15.46
N PHE A 124 -14.33 -5.48 16.03
CA PHE A 124 -15.52 -4.66 16.24
C PHE A 124 -15.75 -4.43 17.74
N LEU A 125 -16.01 -3.19 18.10
CA LEU A 125 -16.54 -2.89 19.43
C LEU A 125 -18.07 -3.05 19.37
N GLY A 126 -18.57 -4.18 19.86
CA GLY A 126 -19.97 -4.61 19.68
C GLY A 126 -20.26 -4.96 18.21
N VAL A 127 -21.41 -4.51 17.70
CA VAL A 127 -21.83 -4.68 16.29
C VAL A 127 -21.40 -3.52 15.38
N PHE A 128 -20.84 -2.46 15.95
CA PHE A 128 -20.44 -1.24 15.28
C PHE A 128 -18.97 -0.91 15.58
N ARG A 129 -18.44 0.14 14.95
CA ARG A 129 -17.11 0.68 15.23
C ARG A 129 -15.96 -0.30 14.96
N PRO A 130 -15.79 -0.74 13.71
CA PRO A 130 -14.63 -1.52 13.31
C PRO A 130 -13.33 -0.75 13.52
N SER A 131 -12.28 -1.45 13.96
CA SER A 131 -10.91 -0.95 14.09
C SER A 131 -9.92 -1.93 13.51
N ILE A 132 -8.76 -1.44 13.07
CA ILE A 132 -7.70 -2.27 12.51
C ILE A 132 -6.64 -2.51 13.57
N ASN A 133 -6.33 -3.78 13.84
CA ASN A 133 -5.33 -4.20 14.80
C ASN A 133 -3.96 -4.49 14.18
N GLN A 134 -2.99 -4.83 15.01
CA GLN A 134 -1.58 -5.03 14.63
C GLN A 134 -1.33 -6.27 13.72
N LYS A 135 -2.32 -7.15 13.54
CA LYS A 135 -2.20 -8.30 12.62
C LYS A 135 -2.37 -7.90 11.15
N CYS A 136 -2.65 -6.62 10.88
CA CYS A 136 -2.83 -6.12 9.51
C CYS A 136 -1.53 -6.26 8.71
N THR A 137 -1.63 -6.92 7.57
CA THR A 137 -0.52 -7.12 6.62
C THR A 137 -0.53 -6.13 5.45
N GLY A 138 -1.46 -5.17 5.44
CA GLY A 138 -1.58 -4.20 4.37
C GLY A 138 -2.12 -4.75 3.05
N CYS A 139 -2.70 -5.96 3.01
CA CYS A 139 -3.10 -6.64 1.77
C CYS A 139 -4.22 -5.95 0.97
N ALA A 140 -4.92 -4.99 1.56
CA ALA A 140 -6.01 -4.22 0.94
C ALA A 140 -7.25 -5.03 0.52
N GLN A 141 -7.40 -6.31 0.88
CA GLN A 141 -8.62 -7.09 0.55
C GLN A 141 -9.89 -6.49 1.19
N CYS A 142 -9.76 -5.87 2.36
CA CYS A 142 -10.88 -5.17 2.98
C CYS A 142 -11.30 -3.90 2.22
N MET A 143 -10.41 -3.29 1.44
CA MET A 143 -10.74 -2.14 0.57
C MET A 143 -11.58 -2.59 -0.64
N GLU A 144 -11.30 -3.78 -1.17
CA GLU A 144 -12.02 -4.39 -2.29
C GLU A 144 -13.53 -4.54 -2.02
N VAL A 145 -13.88 -4.91 -0.80
CA VAL A 145 -15.29 -5.19 -0.41
C VAL A 145 -15.97 -4.02 0.29
N CYS A 146 -15.29 -2.90 0.46
CA CYS A 146 -15.84 -1.75 1.17
C CYS A 146 -16.71 -0.89 0.25
N PHE A 147 -18.02 -1.09 0.26
CA PHE A 147 -18.97 -0.33 -0.57
C PHE A 147 -18.94 1.17 -0.32
N ALA A 148 -18.61 1.60 0.90
CA ALA A 148 -18.51 3.00 1.27
C ALA A 148 -17.13 3.61 0.98
N ASN A 149 -16.18 2.81 0.44
CA ASN A 149 -14.80 3.23 0.24
C ASN A 149 -14.18 3.91 1.48
N SER A 150 -14.59 3.49 2.68
CA SER A 150 -14.14 4.09 3.94
C SER A 150 -12.78 3.57 4.42
N ILE A 151 -12.28 2.48 3.86
CA ILE A 151 -10.96 1.96 4.20
C ILE A 151 -9.93 2.61 3.28
N LYS A 152 -8.90 3.19 3.89
CA LYS A 152 -7.86 3.94 3.19
C LYS A 152 -6.49 3.32 3.44
N MET A 153 -5.57 3.55 2.52
CA MET A 153 -4.18 3.11 2.57
C MET A 153 -3.25 4.31 2.38
N GLU A 154 -2.26 4.42 3.23
CA GLU A 154 -1.21 5.43 3.15
C GLU A 154 0.17 4.78 3.33
N ALA A 155 1.20 5.37 2.73
CA ALA A 155 2.58 5.00 3.02
C ALA A 155 2.92 5.32 4.48
N LEU A 156 3.78 4.52 5.08
CA LEU A 156 4.31 4.73 6.43
C LEU A 156 5.25 5.93 6.51
#